data_35bb24bdcbb7ea2a1a43db4799a77b01
#
_entry.id   35bb24bdcbb7ea2a1a43db4799a77b01
#
_cell.length_a   1.000
_cell.length_b   1.000
_cell.length_c   1.000
_cell.angle_alpha   90.00
_cell.angle_beta   90.00
_cell.angle_gamma   90.00
#
_symmetry.space_group_name_H-M   'P 1'
#
loop_
_entity.id
_entity.type
_entity.pdbx_description
1 polymer ?
#
loop_
_entity_poly.entity_id
_entity_poly.type
_entity_poly.pdbx_seq_one_letter_code
_entity_poly.pdbx_strand_id
1 'polypeptide(L)'
;ISYREEELRLVQTHQRPHPQIDAGRLFAKLNLRLALNDISDGVANEAFEIAEASGKRLVLDYDKIPKHPDLLLFSDDEIEQFVLYGGEDFQLLGCVAEDEWMSVKQAFEQANIPIARIGIVEDGDPAVYLKKNGNVNKLVQRGYDHFKNHE
;
A
#
# COMPACT_ATOMS: atom_id res chain seq x y z
N ILE A 1 26.86 -4.65 13.24
CA ILE A 1 26.35 -3.62 12.32
C ILE A 1 25.80 -2.49 13.18
N SER A 2 26.29 -1.27 12.95
CA SER A 2 25.82 -0.08 13.64
C SER A 2 24.86 0.67 12.71
N TYR A 3 23.64 0.88 13.18
CA TYR A 3 22.62 1.64 12.47
C TYR A 3 22.56 3.07 13.03
N ARG A 4 22.22 4.03 12.17
CA ARG A 4 21.81 5.36 12.65
C ARG A 4 20.46 5.25 13.38
N GLU A 5 20.15 6.23 14.24
CA GLU A 5 18.94 6.18 15.06
C GLU A 5 17.67 6.03 14.23
N GLU A 6 17.61 6.72 13.09
CA GLU A 6 16.49 6.64 12.15
C GLU A 6 16.37 5.27 11.48
N GLU A 7 17.52 4.69 11.12
CA GLU A 7 17.56 3.33 10.58
C GLU A 7 17.11 2.29 11.61
N LEU A 8 17.48 2.49 12.89
CA LEU A 8 17.01 1.64 13.98
C LEU A 8 15.49 1.66 14.11
N ARG A 9 14.85 2.82 13.97
CA ARG A 9 13.38 2.92 14.00
C ARG A 9 12.74 2.13 12.86
N LEU A 10 13.27 2.21 11.64
CA LEU A 10 12.80 1.43 10.50
C LEU A 10 12.99 -0.08 10.72
N VAL A 11 14.14 -0.49 11.22
CA VAL A 11 14.42 -1.90 11.55
C VAL A 11 13.46 -2.41 12.62
N GLN A 12 13.19 -1.63 13.65
CA GLN A 12 12.24 -1.99 14.71
C GLN A 12 10.82 -2.11 14.17
N THR A 13 10.40 -1.23 13.28
CA THR A 13 9.09 -1.30 12.62
C THR A 13 8.95 -2.60 11.83
N HIS A 14 9.98 -2.99 11.10
CA HIS A 14 10.00 -4.23 10.34
C HIS A 14 9.98 -5.47 11.25
N GLN A 15 10.75 -5.46 12.34
CA GLN A 15 10.85 -6.60 13.29
C GLN A 15 9.65 -6.72 14.23
N ARG A 16 8.95 -5.63 14.50
CA ARG A 16 7.80 -5.57 15.40
C ARG A 16 6.63 -4.83 14.74
N PRO A 17 6.04 -5.42 13.70
CA PRO A 17 4.93 -4.78 13.02
C PRO A 17 3.70 -4.68 13.93
N HIS A 18 2.91 -3.63 13.73
CA HIS A 18 1.66 -3.39 14.45
C HIS A 18 0.47 -3.68 13.52
N PRO A 19 -0.27 -4.78 13.73
CA PRO A 19 -1.45 -5.07 12.93
C PRO A 19 -2.50 -3.96 13.02
N GLN A 20 -3.13 -3.61 11.91
CA GLN A 20 -4.16 -2.57 11.83
C GLN A 20 -5.56 -3.12 12.19
N ILE A 21 -5.68 -3.67 13.41
CA ILE A 21 -6.91 -4.29 13.90
C ILE A 21 -8.04 -3.27 14.00
N ASP A 22 -7.75 -2.07 14.50
CA ASP A 22 -8.74 -1.01 14.69
C ASP A 22 -9.29 -0.51 13.36
N ALA A 23 -8.43 -0.38 12.35
CA ALA A 23 -8.85 -0.03 10.99
C ALA A 23 -9.76 -1.11 10.39
N GLY A 24 -9.38 -2.38 10.51
CA GLY A 24 -10.18 -3.51 10.04
C GLY A 24 -11.55 -3.57 10.73
N ARG A 25 -11.61 -3.35 12.02
CA ARG A 25 -12.87 -3.30 12.78
C ARG A 25 -13.75 -2.13 12.36
N LEU A 26 -13.16 -0.96 12.09
CA LEU A 26 -13.92 0.21 11.64
C LEU A 26 -14.52 -0.05 10.25
N PHE A 27 -13.78 -0.63 9.32
CA PHE A 27 -14.33 -1.03 8.02
C PHE A 27 -15.50 -2.01 8.15
N ALA A 28 -15.38 -3.00 9.04
CA ALA A 28 -16.45 -3.95 9.29
C ALA A 28 -17.73 -3.27 9.83
N LYS A 29 -17.59 -2.26 10.69
CA LYS A 29 -18.73 -1.50 11.24
C LYS A 29 -19.42 -0.64 10.20
N LEU A 30 -18.69 -0.12 9.21
CA LEU A 30 -19.26 0.75 8.18
C LEU A 30 -20.13 -0.03 7.18
N ASN A 31 -20.06 -1.36 7.16
CA ASN A 31 -20.84 -2.23 6.30
C ASN A 31 -20.81 -1.81 4.82
N LEU A 32 -19.63 -1.47 4.35
CA LEU A 32 -19.41 -1.01 2.99
C LEU A 32 -19.05 -2.16 2.06
N ARG A 33 -19.33 -1.95 0.78
CA ARG A 33 -18.87 -2.82 -0.27
C ARG A 33 -17.41 -2.48 -0.58
N LEU A 34 -16.47 -3.27 -0.09
CA LEU A 34 -15.05 -2.99 -0.25
C LEU A 34 -14.24 -4.27 -0.52
N ALA A 35 -13.12 -4.11 -1.20
CA ALA A 35 -12.04 -5.07 -1.23
C ALA A 35 -10.98 -4.62 -0.21
N LEU A 36 -10.47 -5.52 0.60
CA LEU A 36 -9.52 -5.20 1.66
C LEU A 36 -8.48 -6.32 1.77
N ASN A 37 -7.20 -5.97 1.72
CA ASN A 37 -6.09 -6.89 1.89
C ASN A 37 -5.10 -6.35 2.93
N ASP A 38 -4.52 -7.25 3.70
CA ASP A 38 -3.33 -6.93 4.49
C ASP A 38 -2.13 -6.77 3.57
N ILE A 39 -1.33 -5.74 3.82
CA ILE A 39 -0.09 -5.55 3.07
C ILE A 39 0.99 -6.42 3.70
N SER A 40 1.32 -7.51 3.06
CA SER A 40 2.37 -8.43 3.50
C SER A 40 3.62 -8.38 2.63
N ASP A 41 3.46 -8.25 1.31
CA ASP A 41 4.54 -8.24 0.32
C ASP A 41 4.65 -6.90 -0.42
N GLY A 42 4.27 -5.81 0.25
CA GLY A 42 4.28 -4.47 -0.28
C GLY A 42 2.99 -4.05 -0.98
N VAL A 43 2.80 -2.75 -1.09
CA VAL A 43 1.59 -2.14 -1.66
C VAL A 43 1.35 -2.59 -3.11
N ALA A 44 2.41 -2.71 -3.90
CA ALA A 44 2.28 -3.09 -5.31
C ALA A 44 1.74 -4.51 -5.47
N ASN A 45 2.23 -5.48 -4.70
CA ASN A 45 1.75 -6.86 -4.77
C ASN A 45 0.30 -6.97 -4.35
N GLU A 46 -0.10 -6.32 -3.27
CA GLU A 46 -1.49 -6.33 -2.82
C GLU A 46 -2.42 -5.64 -3.84
N ALA A 47 -1.96 -4.58 -4.47
CA ALA A 47 -2.69 -3.95 -5.57
C ALA A 47 -2.88 -4.90 -6.76
N PHE A 48 -1.88 -5.70 -7.11
CA PHE A 48 -2.01 -6.74 -8.15
C PHE A 48 -3.06 -7.78 -7.77
N GLU A 49 -3.07 -8.27 -6.54
CA GLU A 49 -4.06 -9.24 -6.08
C GLU A 49 -5.48 -8.68 -6.15
N ILE A 50 -5.68 -7.44 -5.72
CA ILE A 50 -6.98 -6.77 -5.81
C ILE A 50 -7.38 -6.58 -7.28
N ALA A 51 -6.49 -6.16 -8.14
CA ALA A 51 -6.74 -5.99 -9.58
C ALA A 51 -7.17 -7.29 -10.24
N GLU A 52 -6.48 -8.38 -9.98
CA GLU A 52 -6.83 -9.71 -10.51
C GLU A 52 -8.17 -10.20 -9.98
N ALA A 53 -8.38 -10.15 -8.65
CA ALA A 53 -9.59 -10.64 -8.02
C ALA A 53 -10.85 -9.86 -8.45
N SER A 54 -10.70 -8.56 -8.71
CA SER A 54 -11.81 -7.68 -9.10
C SER A 54 -12.00 -7.57 -10.61
N GLY A 55 -11.03 -7.99 -11.43
CA GLY A 55 -11.04 -7.78 -12.87
C GLY A 55 -10.96 -6.30 -13.26
N LYS A 56 -10.23 -5.51 -12.50
CA LYS A 56 -10.12 -4.06 -12.66
C LYS A 56 -8.68 -3.59 -12.76
N ARG A 57 -8.52 -2.38 -13.26
CA ARG A 57 -7.23 -1.68 -13.32
C ARG A 57 -7.10 -0.76 -12.11
N LEU A 58 -5.97 -0.82 -11.41
CA LEU A 58 -5.64 0.10 -10.33
C LEU A 58 -4.56 1.08 -10.79
N VAL A 59 -4.76 2.35 -10.49
CA VAL A 59 -3.75 3.41 -10.72
C VAL A 59 -3.35 3.98 -9.38
N LEU A 60 -2.13 3.70 -8.96
CA LEU A 60 -1.56 4.22 -7.72
C LEU A 60 -0.88 5.57 -7.99
N ASP A 61 -1.16 6.56 -7.14
CA ASP A 61 -0.48 7.85 -7.15
C ASP A 61 0.65 7.82 -6.12
N TYR A 62 1.88 7.70 -6.59
CA TYR A 62 3.06 7.54 -5.74
C TYR A 62 3.21 8.65 -4.70
N ASP A 63 2.91 9.89 -5.08
CA ASP A 63 3.05 11.04 -4.19
C ASP A 63 2.02 11.04 -3.05
N LYS A 64 0.91 10.31 -3.23
CA LYS A 64 -0.15 10.19 -2.22
C LYS A 64 0.04 9.00 -1.27
N ILE A 65 0.95 8.08 -1.58
CA ILE A 65 1.28 6.98 -0.70
C ILE A 65 2.02 7.52 0.52
N PRO A 66 1.51 7.32 1.75
CA PRO A 66 2.20 7.77 2.95
C PRO A 66 3.58 7.13 3.08
N LYS A 67 4.57 7.93 3.42
CA LYS A 67 5.96 7.51 3.58
C LYS A 67 6.44 7.86 4.97
N HIS A 68 7.16 6.93 5.60
CA HIS A 68 7.77 7.21 6.88
C HIS A 68 8.86 8.29 6.72
N PRO A 69 8.91 9.32 7.60
CA PRO A 69 9.91 10.40 7.49
C PRO A 69 11.35 9.92 7.44
N ASP A 70 11.66 8.83 8.11
CA ASP A 70 13.02 8.28 8.16
C ASP A 70 13.49 7.70 6.81
N LEU A 71 12.57 7.48 5.86
CA LEU A 71 12.92 7.08 4.49
C LEU A 71 13.68 8.17 3.72
N LEU A 72 13.61 9.43 4.15
CA LEU A 72 14.36 10.54 3.55
C LEU A 72 15.88 10.36 3.61
N LEU A 73 16.38 9.42 4.42
CA LEU A 73 17.79 9.05 4.50
C LEU A 73 18.28 8.25 3.29
N PHE A 74 17.35 7.70 2.51
CA PHE A 74 17.65 6.82 1.39
C PHE A 74 17.50 7.56 0.06
N SER A 75 18.07 6.99 -1.01
CA SER A 75 17.86 7.51 -2.36
C SER A 75 16.41 7.34 -2.80
N ASP A 76 15.99 8.12 -3.81
CA ASP A 76 14.62 8.05 -4.34
C ASP A 76 14.26 6.63 -4.82
N ASP A 77 15.21 5.94 -5.47
CA ASP A 77 15.00 4.57 -5.94
C ASP A 77 14.84 3.58 -4.78
N GLU A 78 15.63 3.72 -3.72
CA GLU A 78 15.50 2.90 -2.51
C GLU A 78 14.16 3.16 -1.81
N ILE A 79 13.74 4.40 -1.70
CA ILE A 79 12.44 4.78 -1.11
C ILE A 79 11.31 4.12 -1.92
N GLU A 80 11.35 4.19 -3.24
CA GLU A 80 10.35 3.56 -4.10
C GLU A 80 10.29 2.05 -3.89
N GLN A 81 11.43 1.38 -3.80
CA GLN A 81 11.51 -0.05 -3.51
C GLN A 81 10.90 -0.39 -2.15
N PHE A 82 11.21 0.37 -1.11
CA PHE A 82 10.62 0.16 0.21
C PHE A 82 9.11 0.41 0.23
N VAL A 83 8.65 1.47 -0.42
CA VAL A 83 7.23 1.85 -0.43
C VAL A 83 6.38 0.85 -1.18
N LEU A 84 6.83 0.42 -2.36
CA LEU A 84 6.04 -0.46 -3.24
C LEU A 84 6.22 -1.95 -2.93
N TYR A 85 7.39 -2.37 -2.53
CA TYR A 85 7.76 -3.78 -2.42
C TYR A 85 8.29 -4.17 -1.04
N GLY A 86 8.34 -3.25 -0.08
CA GLY A 86 8.68 -3.57 1.30
C GLY A 86 7.59 -4.44 1.94
N GLY A 87 7.99 -5.55 2.55
CA GLY A 87 7.07 -6.49 3.16
C GLY A 87 6.82 -6.25 4.65
N GLU A 88 5.79 -6.89 5.19
CA GLU A 88 5.49 -7.03 6.62
C GLU A 88 5.15 -5.72 7.35
N ASP A 89 4.58 -4.73 6.66
CA ASP A 89 4.12 -3.49 7.30
C ASP A 89 2.81 -3.65 8.06
N PHE A 90 2.09 -4.74 7.84
CA PHE A 90 0.77 -5.01 8.42
C PHE A 90 -0.23 -3.85 8.28
N GLN A 91 -0.08 -3.09 7.23
CA GLN A 91 -1.03 -2.06 6.81
C GLN A 91 -2.17 -2.69 6.01
N LEU A 92 -3.27 -1.98 5.89
CA LEU A 92 -4.38 -2.41 5.05
C LEU A 92 -4.43 -1.60 3.77
N LEU A 93 -4.66 -2.29 2.66
CA LEU A 93 -4.99 -1.69 1.38
C LEU A 93 -6.41 -2.07 1.02
N GLY A 94 -7.24 -1.09 0.67
CA GLY A 94 -8.63 -1.34 0.32
C GLY A 94 -9.11 -0.49 -0.84
N CYS A 95 -10.19 -0.93 -1.45
CA CYS A 95 -10.91 -0.19 -2.49
C CYS A 95 -12.36 0.00 -2.04
N VAL A 96 -12.84 1.23 -2.11
CA VAL A 96 -14.22 1.60 -1.80
C VAL A 96 -14.84 2.32 -2.99
N ALA A 97 -16.17 2.34 -3.07
CA ALA A 97 -16.87 3.12 -4.09
C ALA A 97 -16.58 4.62 -3.92
N GLU A 98 -16.51 5.33 -5.04
CA GLU A 98 -16.16 6.77 -5.04
C GLU A 98 -17.11 7.59 -4.16
N ASP A 99 -18.41 7.30 -4.21
CA ASP A 99 -19.44 8.00 -3.42
C ASP A 99 -19.39 7.65 -1.92
N GLU A 100 -18.71 6.61 -1.52
CA GLU A 100 -18.52 6.20 -0.13
C GLU A 100 -17.23 6.76 0.50
N TRP A 101 -16.31 7.28 -0.30
CA TRP A 101 -15.02 7.73 0.19
C TRP A 101 -15.11 8.79 1.29
N MET A 102 -15.97 9.79 1.13
CA MET A 102 -16.09 10.85 2.13
C MET A 102 -16.59 10.32 3.48
N SER A 103 -17.52 9.38 3.47
CA SER A 103 -18.02 8.74 4.70
C SER A 103 -16.91 7.92 5.38
N VAL A 104 -16.14 7.19 4.61
CA VAL A 104 -14.99 6.42 5.13
C VAL A 104 -13.95 7.37 5.75
N LYS A 105 -13.57 8.41 5.03
CA LYS A 105 -12.60 9.39 5.50
C LYS A 105 -13.02 10.03 6.82
N GLN A 106 -14.28 10.46 6.93
CA GLN A 106 -14.82 11.04 8.15
C GLN A 106 -14.80 10.06 9.33
N ALA A 107 -15.19 8.81 9.11
CA ALA A 107 -15.19 7.80 10.16
C ALA A 107 -13.80 7.53 10.70
N PHE A 108 -12.81 7.46 9.82
CA PHE A 108 -11.40 7.26 10.21
C PHE A 108 -10.83 8.48 10.94
N GLU A 109 -11.14 9.68 10.48
CA GLU A 109 -10.75 10.92 11.17
C GLU A 109 -11.33 11.01 12.58
N GLN A 110 -12.61 10.68 12.75
CA GLN A 110 -13.27 10.66 14.07
C GLN A 110 -12.69 9.62 15.02
N ALA A 111 -12.21 8.51 14.49
CA ALA A 111 -11.56 7.44 15.25
C ALA A 111 -10.06 7.67 15.48
N ASN A 112 -9.48 8.76 14.96
CA ASN A 112 -8.04 9.04 14.96
C ASN A 112 -7.21 7.92 14.32
N ILE A 113 -7.73 7.28 13.29
CA ILE A 113 -7.03 6.28 12.51
C ILE A 113 -6.56 6.91 11.19
N PRO A 114 -5.24 6.90 10.91
CA PRO A 114 -4.72 7.44 9.66
C PRO A 114 -5.28 6.69 8.45
N ILE A 115 -5.65 7.43 7.42
CA ILE A 115 -6.11 6.90 6.14
C ILE A 115 -5.66 7.84 5.02
N ALA A 116 -5.31 7.27 3.88
CA ALA A 116 -4.96 8.04 2.69
C ALA A 116 -5.59 7.42 1.44
N ARG A 117 -6.10 8.26 0.57
CA ARG A 117 -6.51 7.87 -0.78
C ARG A 117 -5.26 7.89 -1.67
N ILE A 118 -4.81 6.72 -2.08
CA ILE A 118 -3.54 6.57 -2.80
C ILE A 118 -3.71 6.28 -4.29
N GLY A 119 -4.94 6.21 -4.78
CA GLY A 119 -5.18 5.91 -6.19
C GLY A 119 -6.64 5.77 -6.53
N ILE A 120 -6.87 5.25 -7.72
CA ILE A 120 -8.21 5.02 -8.29
C ILE A 120 -8.32 3.62 -8.87
N VAL A 121 -9.55 3.15 -9.01
CA VAL A 121 -9.89 1.92 -9.71
C VAL A 121 -10.62 2.28 -10.99
N GLU A 122 -10.18 1.73 -12.11
CA GLU A 122 -10.74 1.96 -13.43
C GLU A 122 -11.21 0.65 -14.07
N ASP A 123 -12.11 0.78 -15.04
CA ASP A 123 -12.41 -0.33 -15.94
C ASP A 123 -11.22 -0.59 -16.89
N GLY A 124 -10.99 -1.85 -17.17
CA GLY A 124 -9.92 -2.28 -18.05
C GLY A 124 -9.40 -3.66 -17.66
N ASP A 125 -8.45 -4.16 -18.41
CA ASP A 125 -7.79 -5.43 -18.10
C ASP A 125 -7.09 -5.34 -16.74
N PRO A 126 -7.09 -6.42 -15.94
CA PRO A 126 -6.44 -6.42 -14.63
C PRO A 126 -4.97 -6.00 -14.74
N ALA A 127 -4.63 -4.88 -14.12
CA ALA A 127 -3.29 -4.32 -14.14
C ALA A 127 -3.13 -3.30 -13.01
N VAL A 128 -1.89 -3.00 -12.68
CA VAL A 128 -1.53 -1.93 -11.75
C VAL A 128 -0.61 -0.94 -12.46
N TYR A 129 -0.97 0.32 -12.39
CA TYR A 129 -0.19 1.44 -12.92
C TYR A 129 0.29 2.32 -11.78
N LEU A 130 1.46 2.92 -11.95
CA LEU A 130 2.02 3.90 -11.03
C LEU A 130 2.10 5.25 -11.71
N LYS A 131 1.44 6.25 -11.12
CA LYS A 131 1.59 7.66 -11.49
C LYS A 131 2.66 8.29 -10.61
N LYS A 132 3.74 8.76 -11.23
CA LYS A 132 4.85 9.43 -10.57
C LYS A 132 5.37 10.55 -11.46
N ASN A 133 5.52 11.76 -10.90
CA ASN A 133 6.02 12.94 -11.63
C ASN A 133 5.25 13.21 -12.93
N GLY A 134 3.92 13.04 -12.92
CA GLY A 134 3.07 13.24 -14.09
C GLY A 134 3.10 12.12 -15.13
N ASN A 135 3.95 11.11 -14.96
CA ASN A 135 4.04 9.94 -15.84
C ASN A 135 3.28 8.76 -15.23
N VAL A 136 2.59 8.01 -16.07
CA VAL A 136 1.86 6.79 -15.68
C VAL A 136 2.51 5.60 -16.37
N ASN A 137 3.06 4.69 -15.59
CA ASN A 137 3.74 3.48 -16.06
C ASN A 137 3.10 2.23 -15.49
N LYS A 138 2.99 1.19 -16.31
CA LYS A 138 2.50 -0.11 -15.87
C LYS A 138 3.55 -0.77 -14.99
N LEU A 139 3.14 -1.21 -13.80
CA LEU A 139 4.00 -2.00 -12.93
C LEU A 139 4.02 -3.46 -13.38
N VAL A 140 5.18 -4.08 -13.24
CA VAL A 140 5.35 -5.52 -13.46
C VAL A 140 5.22 -6.22 -12.12
N GLN A 141 4.37 -7.25 -12.05
CA GLN A 141 4.23 -8.06 -10.86
C GLN A 141 5.55 -8.79 -10.56
N ARG A 142 6.14 -8.47 -9.41
CA ARG A 142 7.30 -9.20 -8.90
C ARG A 142 6.80 -10.34 -8.04
N GLY A 143 6.63 -11.51 -8.66
CA GLY A 143 6.35 -12.72 -7.91
C GLY A 143 7.52 -13.08 -7.00
N TYR A 144 7.21 -13.56 -5.79
CA TYR A 144 8.22 -14.19 -4.95
C TYR A 144 8.57 -15.54 -5.58
N ASP A 145 9.50 -15.51 -6.53
CA ASP A 145 9.93 -16.69 -7.24
C ASP A 145 11.24 -17.19 -6.63
N HIS A 146 11.14 -18.15 -5.74
CA HIS A 146 12.30 -18.83 -5.15
C HIS A 146 13.16 -19.58 -6.17
N PHE A 147 12.70 -19.68 -7.42
CA PHE A 147 13.30 -20.54 -8.43
C PHE A 147 14.00 -19.81 -9.57
N LYS A 148 13.98 -18.48 -9.62
CA LYS A 148 14.56 -17.69 -10.73
C LYS A 148 15.91 -17.03 -10.45
N ASN A 149 16.61 -17.42 -9.41
CA ASN A 149 17.94 -16.84 -9.09
C ASN A 149 19.12 -17.64 -9.64
N HIS A 150 18.97 -18.30 -10.78
CA HIS A 150 20.09 -19.01 -11.40
C HIS A 150 20.12 -18.82 -12.93
N GLU A 151 20.20 -17.57 -13.34
CA GLU A 151 20.77 -17.24 -14.65
C GLU A 151 21.54 -15.94 -14.59
#